data_e2c857db9b9bc77ecfee06f97dd293d8
#
_entry.id   e2c857db9b9bc77ecfee06f97dd293d8
#
_cell.length_a   1.000
_cell.length_b   1.000
_cell.length_c   1.000
_cell.angle_alpha   90.00
_cell.angle_beta   90.00
_cell.angle_gamma   90.00
#
_symmetry.space_group_name_H-M   'P 1'
#
loop_
_entity.id
_entity.type
_entity.pdbx_description
1 polymer ?
#
loop_
_entity_poly.entity_id
_entity_poly.type
_entity_poly.pdbx_seq_one_letter_code
_entity_poly.pdbx_strand_id
1 'polypeptide(L)'
;MQRRLVQTASYLIRRNNVACRFSRYNGLPVASYSTKTVPFTADTYSQKVQRDAKFKQLESQDIEYFKSVLPENSIITDEDDLLFFNEDWMRKYRGQSQLVLKPKTTEQVASILKYCNDNKLAVVPQGGNTGLVGGSNPIFDEIIISLSAMNKIRSFDPVSGILKVDAGVILETADQYLAEQGYIFPLDLGAKGSCHVGGNVACNAGGLRLLRYGSLHGSVLGLEAVLPDGTVYNSMHSLRKDNTGYDLKQLFIGSEGTLGIITGVSILCPSRPQAQNVAFLAVSSYEAVQKVFVQARKELQEILSAFEFMDNTSQKLTAKHLGLEHPIESGDFPFYVLIETSGSNKEHDDEKLETFLGNAMEEGLVDDGIIAQDEAQIQSLWSWRESIPEATTIGGGVYKYDVSIPLADLYGLVEDINARLKDAGIASLDDESKPVLAALGYGHIGDGNLHLNVSVRKYSPEIETILEPFVYEWIAKKNGSISAEHGLGFQKKNYIGYSKNEIEVKLIKEIKQHYDPNGIMNPYKYV
;
A
#
# COMPACT_ATOMS: atom_id res chain seq x y z
N MET A 1 -49.38 -5.27 -6.98
CA MET A 1 -48.59 -6.06 -6.01
C MET A 1 -47.13 -5.60 -5.91
N GLN A 2 -46.51 -5.16 -6.98
CA GLN A 2 -45.10 -4.68 -6.96
C GLN A 2 -44.85 -3.36 -6.17
N ARG A 3 -45.82 -2.46 -6.05
CA ARG A 3 -45.64 -1.19 -5.28
C ARG A 3 -45.64 -1.32 -3.76
N ARG A 4 -46.04 -2.47 -3.20
CA ARG A 4 -46.03 -2.67 -1.73
C ARG A 4 -44.72 -3.30 -1.23
N LEU A 5 -43.99 -4.01 -2.05
CA LEU A 5 -42.69 -4.63 -1.68
C LEU A 5 -41.55 -3.61 -1.61
N VAL A 6 -41.57 -2.61 -2.49
CA VAL A 6 -40.59 -1.49 -2.47
C VAL A 6 -40.72 -0.64 -1.19
N GLN A 7 -41.91 -0.54 -0.61
CA GLN A 7 -42.10 0.21 0.66
C GLN A 7 -41.61 -0.56 1.91
N THR A 8 -41.48 -1.87 1.83
CA THR A 8 -41.01 -2.67 2.98
C THR A 8 -39.48 -2.73 3.02
N ALA A 9 -38.80 -2.76 1.86
CA ALA A 9 -37.33 -2.63 1.79
C ALA A 9 -36.85 -1.24 2.24
N SER A 10 -37.60 -0.18 1.93
CA SER A 10 -37.33 1.20 2.37
C SER A 10 -37.42 1.43 3.89
N TYR A 11 -38.00 0.50 4.62
CA TYR A 11 -38.17 0.64 6.10
C TYR A 11 -36.98 0.09 6.88
N LEU A 12 -36.18 -0.79 6.29
CA LEU A 12 -34.99 -1.38 6.94
C LEU A 12 -33.72 -0.59 6.64
N ILE A 13 -33.69 0.16 5.53
CA ILE A 13 -32.56 1.06 5.22
C ILE A 13 -32.87 2.42 5.86
N ARG A 14 -32.39 2.66 7.08
CA ARG A 14 -32.60 3.91 7.80
C ARG A 14 -31.91 5.08 7.10
N ARG A 15 -32.70 6.06 6.64
CA ARG A 15 -32.22 7.39 6.27
C ARG A 15 -31.92 8.18 7.55
N ASN A 16 -30.74 8.03 8.11
CA ASN A 16 -30.33 8.83 9.26
C ASN A 16 -29.77 10.17 8.79
N ASN A 17 -30.49 11.25 9.07
CA ASN A 17 -29.95 12.61 9.02
C ASN A 17 -28.98 12.79 10.22
N VAL A 18 -27.79 12.25 10.12
CA VAL A 18 -26.70 12.55 11.05
C VAL A 18 -26.11 13.89 10.61
N ALA A 19 -26.58 14.97 11.21
CA ALA A 19 -25.92 16.26 11.11
C ALA A 19 -24.58 16.18 11.85
N CYS A 20 -23.52 15.78 11.15
CA CYS A 20 -22.16 15.86 11.67
C CYS A 20 -21.83 17.32 11.97
N ARG A 21 -21.74 17.67 13.27
CA ARG A 21 -21.08 18.89 13.71
C ARG A 21 -19.59 18.72 13.49
N PHE A 22 -19.09 19.21 12.35
CA PHE A 22 -17.65 19.41 12.16
C PHE A 22 -17.16 20.45 13.17
N SER A 23 -16.61 19.99 14.28
CA SER A 23 -15.65 20.76 15.05
C SER A 23 -14.40 20.92 14.16
N ARG A 24 -14.00 22.17 13.89
CA ARG A 24 -12.72 22.45 13.26
C ARG A 24 -11.64 21.75 14.08
N TYR A 25 -10.98 20.76 13.49
CA TYR A 25 -9.75 20.19 14.06
C TYR A 25 -8.69 21.28 14.09
N ASN A 26 -8.70 22.09 15.14
CA ASN A 26 -7.50 22.79 15.56
C ASN A 26 -6.57 21.73 16.14
N GLY A 27 -5.39 21.58 15.53
CA GLY A 27 -4.40 20.57 15.80
C GLY A 27 -4.44 20.02 17.21
N LEU A 28 -4.88 18.80 17.34
CA LEU A 28 -4.54 18.00 18.52
C LEU A 28 -3.01 17.98 18.55
N PRO A 29 -2.38 18.22 19.70
CA PRO A 29 -0.96 18.02 19.81
C PRO A 29 -0.72 16.59 19.34
N VAL A 30 0.16 16.43 18.33
CA VAL A 30 0.70 15.13 17.98
C VAL A 30 1.16 14.54 19.31
N ALA A 31 0.42 13.57 19.82
CA ALA A 31 0.82 12.89 21.04
C ALA A 31 2.26 12.46 20.78
N SER A 32 3.19 12.99 21.54
CA SER A 32 4.58 12.59 21.41
C SER A 32 4.58 11.10 21.76
N TYR A 33 4.57 10.26 20.73
CA TYR A 33 4.74 8.82 20.87
C TYR A 33 6.15 8.58 21.40
N SER A 34 6.32 8.79 22.70
CA SER A 34 7.49 8.38 23.46
C SER A 34 7.44 6.88 23.72
N THR A 35 7.13 6.09 22.72
CA THR A 35 7.54 4.71 22.73
C THR A 35 8.97 4.70 22.20
N LYS A 36 9.92 4.41 23.06
CA LYS A 36 11.30 4.07 22.72
C LYS A 36 11.30 2.71 22.00
N THR A 37 10.65 2.64 20.84
CA THR A 37 10.97 1.61 19.85
C THR A 37 12.33 2.00 19.32
N VAL A 38 13.35 1.26 19.71
CA VAL A 38 14.69 1.45 19.16
C VAL A 38 14.58 1.11 17.69
N PRO A 39 14.72 2.07 16.77
CA PRO A 39 14.68 1.77 15.34
C PRO A 39 15.81 0.79 15.02
N PHE A 40 15.63 -0.01 13.96
CA PHE A 40 16.70 -0.86 13.47
C PHE A 40 17.83 0.04 12.95
N THR A 41 18.86 0.23 13.75
CA THR A 41 20.09 0.93 13.38
C THR A 41 21.11 -0.08 12.83
N ALA A 42 22.20 0.39 12.23
CA ALA A 42 23.27 -0.47 11.73
C ALA A 42 23.78 -1.45 12.80
N ASP A 43 23.85 -1.03 14.07
CA ASP A 43 24.26 -1.89 15.17
C ASP A 43 23.25 -3.02 15.44
N THR A 44 21.96 -2.75 15.27
CA THR A 44 20.90 -3.76 15.39
C THR A 44 20.88 -4.69 14.17
N TYR A 45 21.18 -4.17 12.97
CA TYR A 45 21.29 -4.98 11.76
C TYR A 45 22.45 -5.96 11.80
N SER A 46 23.53 -5.68 12.53
CA SER A 46 24.70 -6.55 12.64
C SER A 46 24.35 -7.99 13.06
N GLN A 47 23.22 -8.19 13.73
CA GLN A 47 22.70 -9.52 14.08
C GLN A 47 22.00 -10.24 12.91
N LYS A 48 21.45 -9.50 11.93
CA LYS A 48 20.68 -10.06 10.81
C LYS A 48 21.43 -9.97 9.47
N VAL A 49 22.24 -8.96 9.30
CA VAL A 49 23.00 -8.68 8.07
C VAL A 49 24.31 -7.94 8.41
N GLN A 50 25.36 -8.21 7.64
CA GLN A 50 26.64 -7.51 7.75
C GLN A 50 26.85 -6.62 6.54
N ARG A 51 27.48 -5.45 6.75
CA ARG A 51 27.90 -4.59 5.64
C ARG A 51 28.89 -5.32 4.75
N ASP A 52 28.61 -5.39 3.48
CA ASP A 52 29.50 -6.03 2.51
C ASP A 52 30.74 -5.16 2.25
N ALA A 53 31.91 -5.72 2.50
CA ALA A 53 33.19 -5.04 2.35
C ALA A 53 33.53 -4.68 0.88
N LYS A 54 32.82 -5.25 -0.09
CA LYS A 54 32.98 -4.88 -1.50
C LYS A 54 32.58 -3.44 -1.82
N PHE A 55 31.67 -2.86 -1.02
CA PHE A 55 31.21 -1.50 -1.22
C PHE A 55 32.18 -0.49 -0.61
N LYS A 56 32.63 0.44 -1.45
CA LYS A 56 33.44 1.59 -1.04
C LYS A 56 32.66 2.45 -0.03
N GLN A 57 33.36 3.00 0.97
CA GLN A 57 32.82 4.05 1.81
C GLN A 57 32.89 5.39 1.07
N LEU A 58 31.94 6.29 1.37
CA LEU A 58 31.90 7.62 0.78
C LEU A 58 33.14 8.44 1.17
N GLU A 59 33.79 9.07 0.21
CA GLU A 59 34.96 9.94 0.40
C GLU A 59 34.69 11.35 -0.14
N SER A 60 35.52 12.34 0.27
CA SER A 60 35.36 13.72 -0.16
C SER A 60 35.43 13.90 -1.69
N GLN A 61 36.25 13.11 -2.37
CA GLN A 61 36.33 13.13 -3.84
C GLN A 61 35.02 12.70 -4.53
N ASP A 62 34.26 11.80 -3.91
CA ASP A 62 32.97 11.37 -4.43
C ASP A 62 31.96 12.52 -4.34
N ILE A 63 31.95 13.24 -3.21
CA ILE A 63 31.12 14.42 -3.02
C ILE A 63 31.43 15.51 -4.04
N GLU A 64 32.74 15.77 -4.32
CA GLU A 64 33.14 16.75 -5.34
C GLU A 64 32.69 16.33 -6.75
N TYR A 65 32.71 15.03 -7.06
CA TYR A 65 32.13 14.55 -8.31
C TYR A 65 30.63 14.88 -8.38
N PHE A 66 29.85 14.57 -7.33
CA PHE A 66 28.41 14.84 -7.33
C PHE A 66 28.08 16.35 -7.40
N LYS A 67 28.92 17.22 -6.84
CA LYS A 67 28.82 18.67 -7.02
C LYS A 67 29.03 19.11 -8.46
N SER A 68 29.81 18.35 -9.26
CA SER A 68 29.96 18.64 -10.68
C SER A 68 28.74 18.23 -11.53
N VAL A 69 27.91 17.31 -11.03
CA VAL A 69 26.70 16.80 -11.71
C VAL A 69 25.44 17.53 -11.25
N LEU A 70 25.35 17.87 -9.96
CA LEU A 70 24.18 18.43 -9.33
C LEU A 70 24.46 19.82 -8.74
N PRO A 71 23.47 20.73 -8.74
CA PRO A 71 23.60 21.98 -8.02
C PRO A 71 23.65 21.72 -6.49
N GLU A 72 24.31 22.59 -5.76
CA GLU A 72 24.57 22.43 -4.32
C GLU A 72 23.30 22.16 -3.49
N ASN A 73 22.19 22.82 -3.79
CA ASN A 73 20.90 22.63 -3.12
C ASN A 73 20.23 21.26 -3.43
N SER A 74 20.83 20.46 -4.28
CA SER A 74 20.39 19.07 -4.58
C SER A 74 21.26 18.01 -3.91
N ILE A 75 22.20 18.43 -3.06
CA ILE A 75 23.14 17.57 -2.31
C ILE A 75 22.93 17.86 -0.82
N ILE A 76 22.50 16.86 -0.05
CA ILE A 76 22.22 17.00 1.38
C ILE A 76 23.26 16.18 2.15
N THR A 77 23.95 16.84 3.06
CA THR A 77 24.98 16.27 3.95
C THR A 77 24.80 16.70 5.41
N ASP A 78 23.83 17.56 5.70
CA ASP A 78 23.50 17.98 7.07
C ASP A 78 22.81 16.83 7.82
N GLU A 79 23.26 16.55 9.05
CA GLU A 79 22.80 15.41 9.84
C GLU A 79 21.32 15.49 10.19
N ASP A 80 20.79 16.67 10.49
CA ASP A 80 19.39 16.86 10.85
C ASP A 80 18.49 16.64 9.63
N ASP A 81 18.91 17.14 8.46
CA ASP A 81 18.19 16.91 7.19
C ASP A 81 18.27 15.44 6.74
N LEU A 82 19.42 14.78 6.92
CA LEU A 82 19.63 13.38 6.58
C LEU A 82 18.72 12.43 7.35
N LEU A 83 18.35 12.77 8.59
CA LEU A 83 17.49 11.93 9.43
C LEU A 83 16.15 11.62 8.75
N PHE A 84 15.56 12.61 8.09
CA PHE A 84 14.28 12.44 7.37
C PHE A 84 14.36 11.38 6.26
N PHE A 85 15.51 11.25 5.59
CA PHE A 85 15.72 10.29 4.52
C PHE A 85 16.21 8.93 5.02
N ASN A 86 16.94 8.91 6.13
CA ASN A 86 17.47 7.70 6.75
C ASN A 86 16.41 6.88 7.47
N GLU A 87 15.34 7.52 7.97
CA GLU A 87 14.31 6.88 8.80
C GLU A 87 13.02 6.66 8.00
N ASP A 88 12.36 5.50 8.18
CA ASP A 88 11.03 5.29 7.66
C ASP A 88 9.98 6.02 8.52
N TRP A 89 8.79 6.29 7.96
CA TRP A 89 7.75 7.03 8.66
C TRP A 89 7.20 6.32 9.91
N MET A 90 7.34 4.98 10.01
CA MET A 90 6.98 4.19 11.20
C MET A 90 8.08 4.19 12.27
N ARG A 91 9.26 4.76 11.99
CA ARG A 91 10.45 4.72 12.86
C ARG A 91 10.90 3.32 13.22
N LYS A 92 10.68 2.39 12.32
CA LYS A 92 11.07 0.98 12.45
C LYS A 92 12.45 0.70 11.85
N TYR A 93 12.80 1.40 10.78
CA TYR A 93 14.05 1.24 10.05
C TYR A 93 14.81 2.58 10.01
N ARG A 94 16.10 2.53 10.30
CA ARG A 94 16.98 3.71 10.22
C ARG A 94 18.36 3.29 9.72
N GLY A 95 18.78 3.89 8.60
CA GLY A 95 20.14 3.77 8.09
C GLY A 95 21.07 4.87 8.58
N GLN A 96 22.28 4.89 8.03
CA GLN A 96 23.36 5.84 8.36
C GLN A 96 23.94 6.48 7.09
N SER A 97 23.11 6.72 6.08
CA SER A 97 23.56 7.44 4.89
C SER A 97 24.07 8.83 5.25
N GLN A 98 25.22 9.19 4.71
CA GLN A 98 25.86 10.48 4.87
C GLN A 98 25.58 11.43 3.70
N LEU A 99 24.82 10.97 2.70
CA LEU A 99 24.59 11.71 1.47
C LEU A 99 23.24 11.39 0.85
N VAL A 100 22.47 12.46 0.57
CA VAL A 100 21.27 12.39 -0.27
C VAL A 100 21.49 13.22 -1.53
N LEU A 101 21.23 12.62 -2.67
CA LEU A 101 21.28 13.24 -3.99
C LEU A 101 19.86 13.41 -4.54
N LYS A 102 19.52 14.62 -5.00
CA LYS A 102 18.19 14.97 -5.54
C LYS A 102 18.29 15.39 -7.01
N PRO A 103 18.50 14.43 -7.93
CA PRO A 103 18.55 14.72 -9.37
C PRO A 103 17.20 15.27 -9.87
N LYS A 104 17.27 16.08 -10.94
CA LYS A 104 16.11 16.68 -11.61
C LYS A 104 15.86 16.11 -13.01
N THR A 105 16.81 15.36 -13.55
CA THR A 105 16.72 14.78 -14.90
C THR A 105 17.24 13.34 -14.92
N THR A 106 16.82 12.59 -15.92
CA THR A 106 17.26 11.21 -16.16
C THR A 106 18.76 11.12 -16.41
N GLU A 107 19.35 12.10 -17.10
CA GLU A 107 20.78 12.19 -17.38
C GLU A 107 21.60 12.38 -16.11
N GLN A 108 21.08 13.15 -15.14
CA GLN A 108 21.73 13.30 -13.83
C GLN A 108 21.70 11.97 -13.07
N VAL A 109 20.58 11.25 -13.08
CA VAL A 109 20.49 9.91 -12.48
C VAL A 109 21.48 8.97 -13.15
N ALA A 110 21.59 9.00 -14.50
CA ALA A 110 22.52 8.18 -15.26
C ALA A 110 23.99 8.45 -14.90
N SER A 111 24.37 9.73 -14.79
CA SER A 111 25.71 10.13 -14.37
C SER A 111 26.04 9.67 -12.95
N ILE A 112 25.09 9.81 -12.02
CA ILE A 112 25.23 9.36 -10.62
C ILE A 112 25.41 7.84 -10.56
N LEU A 113 24.50 7.06 -11.19
CA LEU A 113 24.55 5.61 -11.14
C LEU A 113 25.83 5.06 -11.80
N LYS A 114 26.21 5.62 -12.96
CA LYS A 114 27.46 5.22 -13.60
C LYS A 114 28.65 5.39 -12.66
N TYR A 115 28.77 6.56 -12.02
CA TYR A 115 29.85 6.82 -11.07
C TYR A 115 29.81 5.87 -9.87
N CYS A 116 28.63 5.65 -9.30
CA CYS A 116 28.46 4.74 -8.17
C CYS A 116 28.84 3.30 -8.55
N ASN A 117 28.45 2.86 -9.74
CA ASN A 117 28.79 1.53 -10.24
C ASN A 117 30.30 1.35 -10.48
N ASP A 118 30.94 2.33 -11.13
CA ASP A 118 32.37 2.30 -11.43
C ASP A 118 33.22 2.28 -10.15
N ASN A 119 32.73 2.94 -9.08
CA ASN A 119 33.40 3.05 -7.78
C ASN A 119 32.85 2.10 -6.71
N LYS A 120 31.88 1.24 -7.03
CA LYS A 120 31.21 0.32 -6.09
C LYS A 120 30.61 1.03 -4.86
N LEU A 121 30.03 2.20 -5.06
CA LEU A 121 29.24 2.90 -4.04
C LEU A 121 27.81 2.37 -4.07
N ALA A 122 27.35 1.84 -2.95
CA ALA A 122 26.00 1.31 -2.82
C ALA A 122 24.97 2.46 -2.80
N VAL A 123 23.80 2.24 -3.42
CA VAL A 123 22.75 3.26 -3.54
C VAL A 123 21.39 2.70 -3.16
N VAL A 124 20.55 3.56 -2.58
CA VAL A 124 19.14 3.29 -2.29
C VAL A 124 18.28 4.32 -3.03
N PRO A 125 17.46 3.89 -4.02
CA PRO A 125 16.46 4.77 -4.61
C PRO A 125 15.34 5.08 -3.60
N GLN A 126 14.94 6.34 -3.50
CA GLN A 126 13.88 6.74 -2.60
C GLN A 126 12.86 7.64 -3.30
N GLY A 127 11.58 7.25 -3.22
CA GLY A 127 10.43 8.07 -3.58
C GLY A 127 9.92 8.89 -2.40
N GLY A 128 8.62 8.77 -2.08
CA GLY A 128 7.99 9.45 -0.95
C GLY A 128 8.28 8.86 0.43
N ASN A 129 9.09 7.82 0.51
CA ASN A 129 9.47 7.12 1.75
C ASN A 129 8.27 6.62 2.59
N THR A 130 7.21 6.19 1.92
CA THR A 130 5.95 5.72 2.53
C THR A 130 5.87 4.20 2.71
N GLY A 131 6.91 3.46 2.32
CA GLY A 131 6.95 2.00 2.42
C GLY A 131 7.00 1.49 3.85
N LEU A 132 6.51 0.25 4.07
CA LEU A 132 6.35 -0.37 5.40
C LEU A 132 7.38 -1.46 5.71
N VAL A 133 8.19 -1.85 4.75
CA VAL A 133 9.09 -3.02 4.83
C VAL A 133 10.58 -2.66 4.77
N GLY A 134 10.92 -1.38 4.95
CA GLY A 134 12.31 -0.89 4.87
C GLY A 134 12.88 -0.94 3.46
N GLY A 135 12.04 -0.87 2.43
CA GLY A 135 12.48 -0.95 1.02
C GLY A 135 13.24 0.28 0.53
N SER A 136 12.87 1.47 1.00
CA SER A 136 13.42 2.77 0.58
C SER A 136 14.45 3.38 1.52
N ASN A 137 14.74 2.74 2.66
CA ASN A 137 15.71 3.23 3.64
C ASN A 137 17.04 2.53 3.48
N PRO A 138 18.18 3.21 3.66
CA PRO A 138 19.48 2.53 3.73
C PRO A 138 19.52 1.57 4.92
N ILE A 139 20.33 0.54 4.80
CA ILE A 139 20.59 -0.41 5.91
C ILE A 139 21.88 0.00 6.64
N PHE A 140 22.85 0.48 5.90
CA PHE A 140 24.12 1.01 6.39
C PHE A 140 24.32 2.45 5.88
N ASP A 141 25.37 2.66 5.11
CA ASP A 141 25.85 3.95 4.62
C ASP A 141 25.59 4.17 3.13
N GLU A 142 24.65 3.44 2.54
CA GLU A 142 24.30 3.57 1.13
C GLU A 142 23.87 5.00 0.81
N ILE A 143 24.29 5.52 -0.35
CA ILE A 143 23.89 6.84 -0.85
C ILE A 143 22.40 6.80 -1.20
N ILE A 144 21.62 7.76 -0.70
CA ILE A 144 20.21 7.90 -1.03
C ILE A 144 20.07 8.73 -2.31
N ILE A 145 19.36 8.19 -3.32
CA ILE A 145 18.97 8.93 -4.52
C ILE A 145 17.47 9.21 -4.43
N SER A 146 17.13 10.44 -3.99
CA SER A 146 15.75 10.87 -3.84
C SER A 146 15.21 11.45 -5.15
N LEU A 147 14.09 10.92 -5.63
CA LEU A 147 13.46 11.39 -6.86
C LEU A 147 12.48 12.56 -6.64
N SER A 148 12.41 13.12 -5.44
CA SER A 148 11.48 14.21 -5.10
C SER A 148 11.59 15.46 -5.99
N ALA A 149 12.75 15.69 -6.61
CA ALA A 149 12.97 16.82 -7.52
C ALA A 149 12.60 16.51 -8.98
N MET A 150 12.27 15.25 -9.32
CA MET A 150 11.75 14.82 -10.62
C MET A 150 10.22 14.76 -10.57
N ASN A 151 9.55 15.90 -10.57
CA ASN A 151 8.12 16.03 -10.23
C ASN A 151 7.28 16.70 -11.31
N LYS A 152 7.67 16.59 -12.57
CA LYS A 152 6.94 17.22 -13.68
C LYS A 152 5.89 16.29 -14.25
N ILE A 153 4.71 16.80 -14.52
CA ILE A 153 3.76 16.22 -15.48
C ILE A 153 4.31 16.53 -16.86
N ARG A 154 4.76 15.49 -17.59
CA ARG A 154 5.41 15.65 -18.90
C ARG A 154 4.39 15.94 -19.99
N SER A 155 3.29 15.19 -20.03
CA SER A 155 2.18 15.39 -20.99
C SER A 155 0.95 14.59 -20.58
N PHE A 156 -0.21 15.01 -21.09
CA PHE A 156 -1.45 14.25 -21.04
C PHE A 156 -2.14 14.30 -22.40
N ASP A 157 -2.57 13.14 -22.89
CA ASP A 157 -3.38 13.03 -24.10
C ASP A 157 -4.83 12.68 -23.73
N PRO A 158 -5.77 13.65 -23.86
CA PRO A 158 -7.16 13.41 -23.47
C PRO A 158 -7.92 12.48 -24.43
N VAL A 159 -7.41 12.21 -25.64
CA VAL A 159 -8.07 11.29 -26.57
C VAL A 159 -7.83 9.83 -26.15
N SER A 160 -6.61 9.53 -25.76
CA SER A 160 -6.22 8.17 -25.33
C SER A 160 -6.29 7.96 -23.82
N GLY A 161 -6.41 9.03 -23.01
CA GLY A 161 -6.36 8.98 -21.55
C GLY A 161 -4.96 8.64 -21.02
N ILE A 162 -3.91 9.03 -21.74
CA ILE A 162 -2.53 8.64 -21.39
C ILE A 162 -1.79 9.80 -20.73
N LEU A 163 -1.36 9.59 -19.50
CA LEU A 163 -0.54 10.51 -18.71
C LEU A 163 0.92 10.09 -18.77
N LYS A 164 1.84 11.05 -19.02
CA LYS A 164 3.29 10.85 -18.86
C LYS A 164 3.80 11.77 -17.77
N VAL A 165 4.50 11.19 -16.78
CA VAL A 165 5.00 11.91 -15.61
C VAL A 165 6.42 11.51 -15.26
N ASP A 166 7.11 12.39 -14.55
CA ASP A 166 8.33 12.05 -13.83
C ASP A 166 8.01 11.13 -12.64
N ALA A 167 8.96 10.30 -12.26
CA ALA A 167 8.79 9.30 -11.20
C ALA A 167 8.53 9.90 -9.80
N GLY A 168 9.00 11.12 -9.53
CA GLY A 168 8.83 11.82 -8.26
C GLY A 168 7.53 12.65 -8.16
N VAL A 169 6.62 12.55 -9.13
CA VAL A 169 5.29 13.16 -9.01
C VAL A 169 4.52 12.47 -7.90
N ILE A 170 3.95 13.28 -6.99
CA ILE A 170 3.08 12.79 -5.92
C ILE A 170 1.77 12.27 -6.53
N LEU A 171 1.30 11.11 -6.07
CA LEU A 171 0.10 10.44 -6.59
C LEU A 171 -1.13 11.37 -6.58
N GLU A 172 -1.39 12.04 -5.47
CA GLU A 172 -2.50 12.98 -5.32
C GLU A 172 -2.39 14.16 -6.29
N THR A 173 -1.18 14.68 -6.52
CA THR A 173 -0.95 15.76 -7.50
C THR A 173 -1.29 15.29 -8.92
N ALA A 174 -0.95 14.05 -9.27
CA ALA A 174 -1.31 13.48 -10.57
C ALA A 174 -2.83 13.29 -10.70
N ASP A 175 -3.51 12.81 -9.64
CA ASP A 175 -4.97 12.61 -9.65
C ASP A 175 -5.74 13.95 -9.71
N GLN A 176 -5.27 14.99 -9.00
CA GLN A 176 -5.85 16.34 -9.04
C GLN A 176 -5.72 16.96 -10.44
N TYR A 177 -4.53 16.84 -11.05
CA TYR A 177 -4.34 17.29 -12.44
C TYR A 177 -5.28 16.58 -13.41
N LEU A 178 -5.44 15.26 -13.27
CA LEU A 178 -6.35 14.46 -14.10
C LEU A 178 -7.82 14.81 -13.85
N ALA A 179 -8.20 15.16 -12.61
CA ALA A 179 -9.55 15.57 -12.26
C ALA A 179 -10.02 16.79 -13.07
N GLU A 180 -9.12 17.78 -13.26
CA GLU A 180 -9.39 18.97 -14.08
C GLU A 180 -9.61 18.61 -15.57
N GLN A 181 -9.10 17.46 -16.01
CA GLN A 181 -9.25 16.94 -17.37
C GLN A 181 -10.42 15.94 -17.51
N GLY A 182 -11.14 15.64 -16.44
CA GLY A 182 -12.21 14.62 -16.41
C GLY A 182 -11.71 13.17 -16.34
N TYR A 183 -10.49 12.96 -15.83
CA TYR A 183 -9.85 11.65 -15.70
C TYR A 183 -9.49 11.35 -14.24
N ILE A 184 -9.14 10.09 -13.97
CA ILE A 184 -8.74 9.63 -12.66
C ILE A 184 -7.46 8.79 -12.76
N PHE A 185 -6.57 8.90 -11.79
CA PHE A 185 -5.40 8.02 -11.73
C PHE A 185 -5.85 6.59 -11.33
N PRO A 186 -5.38 5.50 -11.99
CA PRO A 186 -5.90 4.15 -11.75
C PRO A 186 -5.43 3.50 -10.44
N LEU A 187 -4.88 4.26 -9.51
CA LEU A 187 -4.41 3.84 -8.20
C LEU A 187 -4.89 4.83 -7.15
N ASP A 188 -5.31 4.30 -5.98
CA ASP A 188 -5.59 5.09 -4.77
C ASP A 188 -5.02 4.37 -3.55
N LEU A 189 -4.29 5.12 -2.72
CA LEU A 189 -3.58 4.63 -1.53
C LEU A 189 -3.80 5.59 -0.37
N GLY A 190 -3.79 5.07 0.86
CA GLY A 190 -3.82 5.90 2.06
C GLY A 190 -2.68 6.94 2.13
N ALA A 191 -1.53 6.64 1.51
CA ALA A 191 -0.37 7.53 1.44
C ALA A 191 -0.35 8.46 0.21
N LYS A 192 -1.47 8.63 -0.53
CA LYS A 192 -1.54 9.38 -1.80
C LYS A 192 -0.95 10.79 -1.76
N GLY A 193 -1.07 11.48 -0.63
CA GLY A 193 -0.52 12.83 -0.43
C GLY A 193 1.01 12.90 -0.30
N SER A 194 1.70 11.75 -0.24
CA SER A 194 3.16 11.70 -0.02
C SER A 194 3.87 10.69 -0.93
N CYS A 195 3.22 9.61 -1.35
CA CYS A 195 3.84 8.59 -2.20
C CYS A 195 4.08 9.13 -3.61
N HIS A 196 5.16 8.64 -4.24
CA HIS A 196 5.55 9.04 -5.59
C HIS A 196 5.16 7.96 -6.60
N VAL A 197 4.72 8.38 -7.80
CA VAL A 197 4.29 7.48 -8.88
C VAL A 197 5.36 6.45 -9.23
N GLY A 198 6.64 6.85 -9.34
CA GLY A 198 7.73 5.91 -9.62
C GLY A 198 7.94 4.87 -8.53
N GLY A 199 7.80 5.27 -7.25
CA GLY A 199 7.85 4.34 -6.12
C GLY A 199 6.69 3.35 -6.12
N ASN A 200 5.47 3.83 -6.42
CA ASN A 200 4.28 2.98 -6.55
C ASN A 200 4.46 1.94 -7.65
N VAL A 201 5.03 2.32 -8.80
CA VAL A 201 5.33 1.41 -9.90
C VAL A 201 6.46 0.44 -9.52
N ALA A 202 7.52 0.93 -8.88
CA ALA A 202 8.63 0.07 -8.43
C ALA A 202 8.20 -0.99 -7.41
N CYS A 203 7.15 -0.74 -6.63
CA CYS A 203 6.55 -1.70 -5.71
C CYS A 203 5.38 -2.49 -6.32
N ASN A 204 4.92 -2.13 -7.52
CA ASN A 204 3.65 -2.59 -8.09
C ASN A 204 2.50 -2.42 -7.07
N ALA A 205 2.37 -1.22 -6.52
CA ALA A 205 1.41 -0.94 -5.46
C ALA A 205 -0.01 -1.29 -5.89
N GLY A 206 -0.75 -1.95 -5.02
CA GLY A 206 -2.17 -2.22 -5.15
C GLY A 206 -3.00 -1.08 -4.53
N GLY A 207 -4.19 -1.39 -4.05
CA GLY A 207 -5.07 -0.44 -3.37
C GLY A 207 -6.50 -0.50 -3.89
N LEU A 208 -7.34 0.36 -3.36
CA LEU A 208 -8.80 0.33 -3.55
C LEU A 208 -9.24 0.21 -5.01
N ARG A 209 -8.55 0.90 -5.92
CA ARG A 209 -8.93 0.95 -7.34
C ARG A 209 -8.55 -0.29 -8.16
N LEU A 210 -7.83 -1.25 -7.56
CA LEU A 210 -7.42 -2.48 -8.25
C LEU A 210 -8.61 -3.29 -8.72
N LEU A 211 -9.66 -3.41 -7.90
CA LEU A 211 -10.88 -4.14 -8.26
C LEU A 211 -11.50 -3.62 -9.57
N ARG A 212 -11.50 -2.30 -9.77
CA ARG A 212 -12.12 -1.64 -10.93
C ARG A 212 -11.20 -1.56 -12.13
N TYR A 213 -9.94 -1.18 -11.92
CA TYR A 213 -9.02 -0.81 -12.99
C TYR A 213 -7.87 -1.80 -13.19
N GLY A 214 -7.78 -2.81 -12.32
CA GLY A 214 -6.71 -3.80 -12.38
C GLY A 214 -5.38 -3.31 -11.79
N SER A 215 -4.37 -4.15 -11.86
CA SER A 215 -3.03 -3.87 -11.37
C SER A 215 -2.29 -2.84 -12.23
N LEU A 216 -1.32 -2.14 -11.63
CA LEU A 216 -0.40 -1.23 -12.33
C LEU A 216 0.34 -1.90 -13.48
N HIS A 217 0.64 -3.20 -13.42
CA HIS A 217 1.19 -3.96 -14.56
C HIS A 217 0.39 -3.77 -15.84
N GLY A 218 -0.95 -3.72 -15.74
CA GLY A 218 -1.83 -3.52 -16.89
C GLY A 218 -2.01 -2.06 -17.31
N SER A 219 -1.87 -1.13 -16.36
CA SER A 219 -2.09 0.30 -16.60
C SER A 219 -0.84 1.04 -17.06
N VAL A 220 0.37 0.58 -16.70
CA VAL A 220 1.65 1.16 -17.14
C VAL A 220 1.94 0.74 -18.59
N LEU A 221 1.85 1.69 -19.50
CA LEU A 221 2.09 1.48 -20.95
C LEU A 221 3.55 1.64 -21.35
N GLY A 222 4.28 2.48 -20.62
CA GLY A 222 5.69 2.76 -20.89
C GLY A 222 6.43 3.20 -19.65
N LEU A 223 7.76 3.06 -19.70
CA LEU A 223 8.60 3.33 -18.56
C LEU A 223 9.97 3.85 -19.02
N GLU A 224 10.52 4.78 -18.27
CA GLU A 224 11.90 5.22 -18.38
C GLU A 224 12.61 4.84 -17.09
N ALA A 225 13.75 4.18 -17.21
CA ALA A 225 14.58 3.77 -16.07
C ALA A 225 16.06 3.92 -16.38
N VAL A 226 16.87 4.09 -15.34
CA VAL A 226 18.32 4.11 -15.45
C VAL A 226 18.87 2.83 -14.82
N LEU A 227 19.64 2.08 -15.58
CA LEU A 227 20.33 0.87 -15.14
C LEU A 227 21.53 1.21 -14.24
N PRO A 228 22.04 0.25 -13.47
CA PRO A 228 23.16 0.48 -12.55
C PRO A 228 24.42 1.04 -13.22
N ASP A 229 24.69 0.69 -14.50
CA ASP A 229 25.82 1.17 -15.28
C ASP A 229 25.63 2.58 -15.89
N GLY A 230 24.48 3.23 -15.61
CA GLY A 230 24.11 4.51 -16.17
C GLY A 230 23.39 4.44 -17.52
N THR A 231 23.18 3.24 -18.08
CA THR A 231 22.40 3.10 -19.32
C THR A 231 20.96 3.54 -19.10
N VAL A 232 20.45 4.40 -19.99
CA VAL A 232 19.05 4.83 -19.96
C VAL A 232 18.21 3.86 -20.78
N TYR A 233 17.32 3.13 -20.11
CA TYR A 233 16.24 2.39 -20.74
C TYR A 233 15.04 3.32 -20.91
N ASN A 234 14.69 3.65 -22.14
CA ASN A 234 13.55 4.51 -22.44
C ASN A 234 12.55 3.78 -23.33
N SER A 235 11.43 3.41 -22.73
CA SER A 235 10.28 2.78 -23.38
C SER A 235 9.00 3.55 -23.03
N MET A 236 9.06 4.90 -23.08
CA MET A 236 7.93 5.80 -22.78
C MET A 236 6.87 5.80 -23.89
N HIS A 237 6.43 4.59 -24.28
CA HIS A 237 5.40 4.39 -25.29
C HIS A 237 4.00 4.83 -24.80
N SER A 238 3.09 5.01 -25.75
CA SER A 238 1.67 5.31 -25.52
C SER A 238 0.78 4.24 -26.17
N LEU A 239 1.34 3.08 -26.47
CA LEU A 239 0.63 2.00 -27.15
C LEU A 239 -0.03 1.08 -26.14
N ARG A 240 -1.32 0.79 -26.34
CA ARG A 240 -2.05 -0.20 -25.54
C ARG A 240 -1.78 -1.65 -25.97
N LYS A 241 -1.22 -1.81 -27.17
CA LYS A 241 -0.83 -3.11 -27.73
C LYS A 241 0.56 -2.98 -28.33
N ASP A 242 1.49 -3.79 -27.86
CA ASP A 242 2.81 -3.96 -28.45
C ASP A 242 3.28 -5.39 -28.20
N ASN A 243 3.39 -6.19 -29.27
CA ASN A 243 3.87 -7.55 -29.25
C ASN A 243 5.26 -7.69 -29.89
N THR A 244 6.05 -6.61 -29.91
CA THR A 244 7.36 -6.55 -30.54
C THR A 244 8.46 -6.97 -29.56
N GLY A 245 8.54 -8.26 -29.27
CA GLY A 245 9.52 -8.84 -28.34
C GLY A 245 9.02 -8.97 -26.90
N TYR A 246 9.97 -9.18 -25.97
CA TYR A 246 9.66 -9.25 -24.54
C TYR A 246 9.29 -7.87 -23.98
N ASP A 247 8.29 -7.82 -23.11
CA ASP A 247 7.88 -6.60 -22.45
C ASP A 247 8.80 -6.27 -21.25
N LEU A 248 9.94 -5.67 -21.54
CA LEU A 248 11.00 -5.43 -20.55
C LEU A 248 10.61 -4.48 -19.43
N LYS A 249 9.61 -3.59 -19.64
CA LYS A 249 9.15 -2.70 -18.55
C LYS A 249 8.62 -3.49 -17.35
N GLN A 250 8.09 -4.70 -17.58
CA GLN A 250 7.56 -5.55 -16.52
C GLN A 250 8.65 -6.01 -15.52
N LEU A 251 9.90 -6.00 -15.90
CA LEU A 251 11.02 -6.32 -14.99
C LEU A 251 11.22 -5.24 -13.92
N PHE A 252 10.89 -3.98 -14.23
CA PHE A 252 11.04 -2.86 -13.31
C PHE A 252 9.83 -2.66 -12.39
N ILE A 253 8.64 -3.07 -12.86
CA ILE A 253 7.40 -3.01 -12.07
C ILE A 253 7.48 -4.08 -10.96
N GLY A 254 7.48 -3.66 -9.70
CA GLY A 254 7.65 -4.55 -8.55
C GLY A 254 9.10 -4.96 -8.26
N SER A 255 10.10 -4.33 -8.92
CA SER A 255 11.54 -4.63 -8.67
C SER A 255 12.10 -3.94 -7.41
N GLU A 256 11.35 -3.07 -6.76
CA GLU A 256 11.73 -2.32 -5.55
C GLU A 256 13.10 -1.59 -5.69
N GLY A 257 13.41 -1.08 -6.89
CA GLY A 257 14.66 -0.36 -7.15
C GLY A 257 15.90 -1.23 -7.16
N THR A 258 15.78 -2.55 -7.28
CA THR A 258 16.93 -3.48 -7.29
C THR A 258 17.56 -3.67 -8.68
N LEU A 259 16.82 -3.36 -9.75
CA LEU A 259 17.29 -3.51 -11.14
C LEU A 259 17.68 -2.19 -11.79
N GLY A 260 17.28 -1.06 -11.23
CA GLY A 260 17.50 0.28 -11.74
C GLY A 260 16.58 1.29 -11.07
N ILE A 261 16.68 2.55 -11.48
CA ILE A 261 15.85 3.66 -10.95
C ILE A 261 14.86 4.08 -12.02
N ILE A 262 13.56 3.96 -11.73
CA ILE A 262 12.48 4.48 -12.57
C ILE A 262 12.53 6.01 -12.52
N THR A 263 12.59 6.67 -13.69
CA THR A 263 12.65 8.13 -13.82
C THR A 263 11.44 8.73 -14.51
N GLY A 264 10.68 7.92 -15.27
CA GLY A 264 9.46 8.35 -15.92
C GLY A 264 8.45 7.20 -16.11
N VAL A 265 7.17 7.56 -16.14
CA VAL A 265 6.07 6.59 -16.30
C VAL A 265 5.07 7.13 -17.32
N SER A 266 4.63 6.26 -18.24
CA SER A 266 3.50 6.47 -19.15
C SER A 266 2.37 5.54 -18.72
N ILE A 267 1.23 6.09 -18.29
CA ILE A 267 0.15 5.33 -17.67
C ILE A 267 -1.20 5.66 -18.29
N LEU A 268 -2.03 4.62 -18.48
CA LEU A 268 -3.41 4.74 -18.93
C LEU A 268 -4.29 5.16 -17.75
N CYS A 269 -4.99 6.27 -17.92
CA CYS A 269 -5.90 6.84 -16.93
C CYS A 269 -7.34 6.70 -17.43
N PRO A 270 -8.25 6.11 -16.67
CA PRO A 270 -9.65 6.00 -17.04
C PRO A 270 -10.38 7.33 -16.85
N SER A 271 -11.54 7.48 -17.52
CA SER A 271 -12.44 8.61 -17.29
C SER A 271 -12.92 8.64 -15.84
N ARG A 272 -13.01 9.84 -15.25
CA ARG A 272 -13.50 10.02 -13.89
C ARG A 272 -15.00 9.71 -13.83
N PRO A 273 -15.43 8.85 -12.88
CA PRO A 273 -16.84 8.60 -12.64
C PRO A 273 -17.60 9.90 -12.30
N GLN A 274 -18.86 9.99 -12.74
CA GLN A 274 -19.74 11.13 -12.47
C GLN A 274 -20.69 10.87 -11.30
N ALA A 275 -20.88 9.59 -10.94
CA ALA A 275 -21.70 9.12 -9.84
C ALA A 275 -20.87 8.22 -8.94
N GLN A 276 -21.00 8.41 -7.65
CA GLN A 276 -20.39 7.56 -6.62
C GLN A 276 -21.41 7.29 -5.52
N ASN A 277 -21.53 6.04 -5.09
CA ASN A 277 -22.35 5.65 -3.96
C ASN A 277 -21.53 4.75 -3.05
N VAL A 278 -21.81 4.84 -1.74
CA VAL A 278 -21.19 3.99 -0.72
C VAL A 278 -22.28 3.39 0.14
N ALA A 279 -22.23 2.07 0.32
CA ALA A 279 -23.02 1.33 1.27
C ALA A 279 -22.12 0.69 2.32
N PHE A 280 -22.54 0.73 3.59
CA PHE A 280 -21.86 0.09 4.71
C PHE A 280 -22.82 -0.93 5.33
N LEU A 281 -22.45 -2.20 5.33
CA LEU A 281 -23.32 -3.34 5.60
C LEU A 281 -22.81 -4.14 6.79
N ALA A 282 -23.74 -4.69 7.58
CA ALA A 282 -23.45 -5.66 8.62
C ALA A 282 -23.75 -7.08 8.15
N VAL A 283 -22.88 -8.02 8.47
CA VAL A 283 -22.94 -9.39 7.96
C VAL A 283 -22.58 -10.40 9.07
N SER A 284 -23.33 -11.47 9.16
CA SER A 284 -23.29 -12.46 10.26
C SER A 284 -22.11 -13.43 10.21
N SER A 285 -21.42 -13.58 9.05
CA SER A 285 -20.30 -14.52 8.91
C SER A 285 -19.39 -14.17 7.74
N TYR A 286 -18.16 -14.70 7.75
CA TYR A 286 -17.25 -14.54 6.60
C TYR A 286 -17.78 -15.26 5.34
N GLU A 287 -18.51 -16.37 5.50
CA GLU A 287 -19.18 -17.03 4.37
C GLU A 287 -20.25 -16.11 3.74
N ALA A 288 -20.99 -15.36 4.55
CA ALA A 288 -21.94 -14.37 4.04
C ALA A 288 -21.21 -13.22 3.33
N VAL A 289 -20.06 -12.73 3.83
CA VAL A 289 -19.20 -11.75 3.10
C VAL A 289 -18.86 -12.26 1.69
N GLN A 290 -18.44 -13.52 1.57
CA GLN A 290 -18.12 -14.12 0.26
C GLN A 290 -19.35 -14.18 -0.67
N LYS A 291 -20.52 -14.56 -0.15
CA LYS A 291 -21.76 -14.63 -0.94
C LYS A 291 -22.20 -13.24 -1.41
N VAL A 292 -22.15 -12.22 -0.52
CA VAL A 292 -22.42 -10.82 -0.87
C VAL A 292 -21.47 -10.34 -1.96
N PHE A 293 -20.19 -10.71 -1.89
CA PHE A 293 -19.21 -10.35 -2.93
C PHE A 293 -19.53 -11.01 -4.28
N VAL A 294 -19.89 -12.30 -4.30
CA VAL A 294 -20.29 -12.98 -5.54
C VAL A 294 -21.52 -12.31 -6.15
N GLN A 295 -22.51 -11.97 -5.33
CA GLN A 295 -23.70 -11.27 -5.78
C GLN A 295 -23.40 -9.85 -6.29
N ALA A 296 -22.56 -9.08 -5.56
CA ALA A 296 -22.13 -7.76 -5.98
C ALA A 296 -21.41 -7.78 -7.35
N ARG A 297 -20.51 -8.74 -7.56
CA ARG A 297 -19.85 -8.94 -8.87
C ARG A 297 -20.82 -9.27 -9.99
N LYS A 298 -21.89 -10.00 -9.70
CA LYS A 298 -22.92 -10.38 -10.69
C LYS A 298 -23.84 -9.21 -11.03
N GLU A 299 -24.27 -8.44 -10.03
CA GLU A 299 -25.33 -7.45 -10.19
C GLU A 299 -24.79 -6.03 -10.41
N LEU A 300 -23.67 -5.65 -9.79
CA LEU A 300 -23.08 -4.31 -9.89
C LEU A 300 -22.02 -4.18 -10.98
N GLN A 301 -21.37 -5.27 -11.39
CA GLN A 301 -20.39 -5.42 -12.50
C GLN A 301 -19.61 -4.12 -12.84
N GLU A 302 -20.11 -3.38 -13.86
CA GLU A 302 -19.46 -2.22 -14.47
C GLU A 302 -19.38 -0.99 -13.54
N ILE A 303 -20.16 -0.95 -12.47
CA ILE A 303 -20.13 0.15 -11.51
C ILE A 303 -19.45 -0.23 -10.18
N LEU A 304 -19.21 -1.50 -9.89
CA LEU A 304 -18.51 -1.92 -8.66
C LEU A 304 -17.07 -1.41 -8.66
N SER A 305 -16.72 -0.54 -7.72
CA SER A 305 -15.40 0.09 -7.63
C SER A 305 -14.59 -0.32 -6.41
N ALA A 306 -15.23 -0.61 -5.28
CA ALA A 306 -14.57 -1.17 -4.10
C ALA A 306 -15.46 -2.17 -3.36
N PHE A 307 -14.84 -3.16 -2.73
CA PHE A 307 -15.48 -4.12 -1.86
C PHE A 307 -14.54 -4.47 -0.72
N GLU A 308 -14.77 -3.84 0.43
CA GLU A 308 -13.92 -3.90 1.61
C GLU A 308 -14.60 -4.69 2.71
N PHE A 309 -13.87 -5.62 3.35
CA PHE A 309 -14.38 -6.26 4.55
C PHE A 309 -13.62 -5.82 5.79
N MET A 310 -14.27 -5.88 6.94
CA MET A 310 -13.73 -5.51 8.24
C MET A 310 -14.33 -6.42 9.31
N ASP A 311 -13.51 -6.95 10.22
CA ASP A 311 -14.05 -7.68 11.37
C ASP A 311 -14.51 -6.75 12.49
N ASN A 312 -15.28 -7.29 13.41
CA ASN A 312 -15.81 -6.54 14.56
C ASN A 312 -14.70 -5.94 15.43
N THR A 313 -13.60 -6.66 15.60
CA THR A 313 -12.46 -6.19 16.42
C THR A 313 -11.84 -4.93 15.83
N SER A 314 -11.66 -4.89 14.51
CA SER A 314 -11.16 -3.71 13.81
C SER A 314 -12.10 -2.51 13.99
N GLN A 315 -13.42 -2.73 13.91
CA GLN A 315 -14.43 -1.67 14.07
C GLN A 315 -14.50 -1.14 15.50
N LYS A 316 -14.40 -1.99 16.51
CA LYS A 316 -14.32 -1.57 17.93
C LYS A 316 -13.10 -0.70 18.22
N LEU A 317 -11.93 -1.06 17.67
CA LEU A 317 -10.73 -0.23 17.81
C LEU A 317 -10.88 1.10 17.07
N THR A 318 -11.48 1.07 15.88
CA THR A 318 -11.75 2.28 15.09
C THR A 318 -12.73 3.22 15.79
N ALA A 319 -13.82 2.71 16.34
CA ALA A 319 -14.78 3.49 17.14
C ALA A 319 -14.06 4.22 18.30
N LYS A 320 -13.20 3.50 19.02
CA LYS A 320 -12.40 4.07 20.12
C LYS A 320 -11.41 5.13 19.62
N HIS A 321 -10.80 4.93 18.45
CA HIS A 321 -9.86 5.87 17.84
C HIS A 321 -10.55 7.15 17.38
N LEU A 322 -11.64 7.02 16.67
CA LEU A 322 -12.41 8.15 16.16
C LEU A 322 -13.18 8.88 17.26
N GLY A 323 -13.47 8.22 18.38
CA GLY A 323 -14.35 8.75 19.44
C GLY A 323 -15.80 8.90 18.96
N LEU A 324 -16.23 8.04 18.03
CA LEU A 324 -17.57 8.06 17.43
C LEU A 324 -18.32 6.76 17.74
N GLU A 325 -19.66 6.85 17.77
CA GLU A 325 -20.53 5.67 17.78
C GLU A 325 -20.55 5.04 16.39
N HIS A 326 -20.64 3.70 16.37
CA HIS A 326 -20.63 2.94 15.12
C HIS A 326 -21.84 3.30 14.24
N PRO A 327 -21.66 3.45 12.90
CA PRO A 327 -22.76 3.89 12.02
C PRO A 327 -23.93 2.90 11.95
N ILE A 328 -23.71 1.60 12.25
CA ILE A 328 -24.76 0.61 12.41
C ILE A 328 -25.09 0.47 13.90
N GLU A 329 -26.28 0.95 14.28
CA GLU A 329 -26.70 1.03 15.68
C GLU A 329 -27.49 -0.20 16.15
N SER A 330 -27.91 -1.08 15.24
CA SER A 330 -28.79 -2.21 15.55
C SER A 330 -28.13 -3.32 16.38
N GLY A 331 -26.78 -3.32 16.48
CA GLY A 331 -26.03 -4.26 17.28
C GLY A 331 -24.59 -4.47 16.80
N ASP A 332 -23.89 -5.35 17.51
CA ASP A 332 -22.55 -5.80 17.14
C ASP A 332 -22.66 -6.99 16.18
N PHE A 333 -22.04 -6.87 15.01
CA PHE A 333 -21.98 -7.95 14.02
C PHE A 333 -20.55 -8.45 13.88
N PRO A 334 -20.34 -9.74 13.53
CA PRO A 334 -19.01 -10.30 13.35
C PRO A 334 -18.21 -9.63 12.25
N PHE A 335 -18.88 -9.21 11.15
CA PHE A 335 -18.25 -8.60 9.99
C PHE A 335 -19.06 -7.41 9.48
N TYR A 336 -18.33 -6.52 8.84
CA TYR A 336 -18.87 -5.38 8.12
C TYR A 336 -18.27 -5.33 6.72
N VAL A 337 -19.04 -4.84 5.76
CA VAL A 337 -18.62 -4.68 4.37
C VAL A 337 -18.90 -3.26 3.92
N LEU A 338 -17.92 -2.62 3.31
CA LEU A 338 -18.10 -1.36 2.61
C LEU A 338 -18.06 -1.65 1.10
N ILE A 339 -19.11 -1.23 0.41
CA ILE A 339 -19.23 -1.36 -1.06
C ILE A 339 -19.28 0.05 -1.63
N GLU A 340 -18.42 0.29 -2.64
CA GLU A 340 -18.49 1.51 -3.45
C GLU A 340 -18.90 1.16 -4.87
N THR A 341 -19.80 1.95 -5.42
CA THR A 341 -20.10 1.96 -6.85
C THR A 341 -19.70 3.29 -7.46
N SER A 342 -19.12 3.23 -8.65
CA SER A 342 -18.65 4.40 -9.39
C SER A 342 -19.05 4.26 -10.86
N GLY A 343 -19.96 5.11 -11.34
CA GLY A 343 -20.48 5.04 -12.70
C GLY A 343 -20.64 6.40 -13.35
N SER A 344 -21.39 6.44 -14.45
CA SER A 344 -21.58 7.65 -15.27
C SER A 344 -22.97 8.28 -15.14
N ASN A 345 -23.93 7.58 -14.51
CA ASN A 345 -25.32 8.03 -14.39
C ASN A 345 -25.84 7.72 -13.00
N LYS A 346 -26.07 8.77 -12.21
CA LYS A 346 -26.47 8.60 -10.80
C LYS A 346 -27.79 7.86 -10.63
N GLU A 347 -28.81 8.16 -11.41
CA GLU A 347 -30.13 7.51 -11.27
C GLU A 347 -30.05 6.01 -11.57
N HIS A 348 -29.35 5.64 -12.63
CA HIS A 348 -29.12 4.25 -13.00
C HIS A 348 -28.30 3.51 -11.93
N ASP A 349 -27.24 4.13 -11.42
CA ASP A 349 -26.34 3.54 -10.45
C ASP A 349 -27.03 3.38 -9.07
N ASP A 350 -27.87 4.34 -8.67
CA ASP A 350 -28.70 4.29 -7.47
C ASP A 350 -29.71 3.12 -7.56
N GLU A 351 -30.49 3.01 -8.67
CA GLU A 351 -31.45 1.93 -8.87
C GLU A 351 -30.78 0.55 -8.82
N LYS A 352 -29.60 0.45 -9.44
CA LYS A 352 -28.83 -0.80 -9.49
C LYS A 352 -28.32 -1.20 -8.10
N LEU A 353 -27.80 -0.25 -7.33
CA LEU A 353 -27.34 -0.48 -5.95
C LEU A 353 -28.52 -0.84 -5.03
N GLU A 354 -29.65 -0.12 -5.09
CA GLU A 354 -30.84 -0.40 -4.30
C GLU A 354 -31.40 -1.80 -4.61
N THR A 355 -31.42 -2.19 -5.88
CA THR A 355 -31.87 -3.53 -6.29
C THR A 355 -30.97 -4.61 -5.71
N PHE A 356 -29.66 -4.46 -5.82
CA PHE A 356 -28.66 -5.38 -5.24
C PHE A 356 -28.85 -5.52 -3.73
N LEU A 357 -28.98 -4.41 -3.00
CA LEU A 357 -29.14 -4.43 -1.55
C LEU A 357 -30.46 -5.09 -1.15
N GLY A 358 -31.54 -4.83 -1.89
CA GLY A 358 -32.82 -5.49 -1.67
C GLY A 358 -32.73 -7.00 -1.80
N ASN A 359 -32.08 -7.48 -2.88
CA ASN A 359 -31.87 -8.91 -3.10
C ASN A 359 -31.00 -9.54 -2.00
N ALA A 360 -29.90 -8.89 -1.62
CA ALA A 360 -29.00 -9.40 -0.59
C ALA A 360 -29.68 -9.50 0.79
N MET A 361 -30.58 -8.57 1.13
CA MET A 361 -31.38 -8.60 2.36
C MET A 361 -32.47 -9.68 2.29
N GLU A 362 -33.17 -9.83 1.15
CA GLU A 362 -34.17 -10.87 0.96
C GLU A 362 -33.60 -12.28 1.05
N GLU A 363 -32.36 -12.45 0.59
CA GLU A 363 -31.61 -13.72 0.70
C GLU A 363 -31.01 -13.95 2.09
N GLY A 364 -31.14 -12.99 3.01
CA GLY A 364 -30.59 -13.05 4.38
C GLY A 364 -29.07 -13.04 4.43
N LEU A 365 -28.40 -12.46 3.44
CA LEU A 365 -26.93 -12.31 3.38
C LEU A 365 -26.45 -11.07 4.11
N VAL A 366 -27.30 -10.04 4.23
CA VAL A 366 -27.03 -8.77 4.90
C VAL A 366 -28.06 -8.60 6.03
N ASP A 367 -27.57 -8.39 7.23
CA ASP A 367 -28.39 -8.24 8.44
C ASP A 367 -28.91 -6.81 8.63
N ASP A 368 -28.05 -5.81 8.35
CA ASP A 368 -28.37 -4.38 8.43
C ASP A 368 -27.42 -3.58 7.52
N GLY A 369 -27.77 -2.32 7.24
CA GLY A 369 -26.91 -1.49 6.40
C GLY A 369 -27.38 -0.05 6.27
N ILE A 370 -26.45 0.80 5.84
CA ILE A 370 -26.70 2.20 5.53
C ILE A 370 -26.13 2.55 4.16
N ILE A 371 -26.78 3.50 3.48
CA ILE A 371 -26.30 4.08 2.22
C ILE A 371 -26.02 5.55 2.46
N ALA A 372 -24.86 6.02 2.04
CA ALA A 372 -24.51 7.43 2.07
C ALA A 372 -25.46 8.24 1.18
N GLN A 373 -25.93 9.37 1.70
CA GLN A 373 -26.88 10.24 0.99
C GLN A 373 -26.20 11.43 0.31
N ASP A 374 -24.98 11.75 0.73
CA ASP A 374 -24.18 12.86 0.23
C ASP A 374 -22.68 12.58 0.38
N GLU A 375 -21.87 13.47 -0.18
CA GLU A 375 -20.42 13.36 -0.15
C GLU A 375 -19.82 13.32 1.26
N ALA A 376 -20.39 14.06 2.21
CA ALA A 376 -19.91 14.07 3.59
C ALA A 376 -20.13 12.71 4.27
N GLN A 377 -21.26 12.06 3.99
CA GLN A 377 -21.54 10.71 4.47
C GLN A 377 -20.65 9.67 3.78
N ILE A 378 -20.36 9.81 2.48
CA ILE A 378 -19.40 8.96 1.77
C ILE A 378 -18.05 9.01 2.48
N GLN A 379 -17.52 10.21 2.74
CA GLN A 379 -16.25 10.39 3.45
C GLN A 379 -16.31 9.84 4.88
N SER A 380 -17.42 10.04 5.58
CA SER A 380 -17.64 9.51 6.92
C SER A 380 -17.59 7.97 6.94
N LEU A 381 -18.27 7.29 6.00
CA LEU A 381 -18.25 5.83 5.92
C LEU A 381 -16.87 5.29 5.56
N TRP A 382 -16.17 5.93 4.62
CA TRP A 382 -14.80 5.58 4.29
C TRP A 382 -13.84 5.76 5.48
N SER A 383 -14.07 6.76 6.34
CA SER A 383 -13.22 6.96 7.53
C SER A 383 -13.21 5.76 8.47
N TRP A 384 -14.30 4.99 8.56
CA TRP A 384 -14.36 3.73 9.32
C TRP A 384 -13.44 2.65 8.78
N ARG A 385 -13.20 2.64 7.48
CA ARG A 385 -12.27 1.71 6.85
C ARG A 385 -10.84 2.24 6.86
N GLU A 386 -10.65 3.51 6.52
CA GLU A 386 -9.33 4.12 6.36
C GLU A 386 -8.60 4.38 7.68
N SER A 387 -9.33 4.54 8.79
CA SER A 387 -8.72 4.75 10.12
C SER A 387 -8.28 3.46 10.82
N ILE A 388 -8.62 2.27 10.31
CA ILE A 388 -8.20 0.99 10.94
C ILE A 388 -6.68 0.90 11.13
N PRO A 389 -5.82 1.23 10.12
CA PRO A 389 -4.37 1.15 10.28
C PRO A 389 -3.81 1.98 11.44
N GLU A 390 -4.41 3.14 11.74
CA GLU A 390 -4.03 4.00 12.85
C GLU A 390 -4.63 3.50 14.16
N ALA A 391 -5.90 3.12 14.16
CA ALA A 391 -6.60 2.58 15.31
C ALA A 391 -5.89 1.38 15.93
N THR A 392 -5.27 0.52 15.11
CA THR A 392 -4.54 -0.65 15.58
C THR A 392 -3.24 -0.32 16.33
N THR A 393 -2.74 0.92 16.22
CA THR A 393 -1.52 1.37 16.91
C THR A 393 -1.78 1.97 18.29
N ILE A 394 -3.03 2.24 18.67
CA ILE A 394 -3.43 2.92 19.93
C ILE A 394 -2.87 2.21 21.17
N GLY A 395 -2.76 0.89 21.12
CA GLY A 395 -2.22 0.10 22.24
C GLY A 395 -0.74 0.31 22.52
N GLY A 396 0.03 0.78 21.54
CA GLY A 396 1.50 0.95 21.64
C GLY A 396 2.27 0.42 20.44
N GLY A 397 1.70 -0.54 19.67
CA GLY A 397 2.32 -1.06 18.45
C GLY A 397 1.43 -2.03 17.68
N VAL A 398 1.91 -2.43 16.51
CA VAL A 398 1.19 -3.38 15.65
C VAL A 398 2.17 -4.19 14.79
N TYR A 399 2.01 -5.51 14.77
CA TYR A 399 2.61 -6.36 13.74
C TYR A 399 1.65 -6.41 12.56
N LYS A 400 2.12 -5.97 11.39
CA LYS A 400 1.32 -5.87 10.15
C LYS A 400 1.76 -6.94 9.17
N TYR A 401 0.81 -7.73 8.73
CA TYR A 401 0.96 -8.70 7.65
C TYR A 401 -0.02 -8.33 6.54
N ASP A 402 0.53 -8.03 5.41
CA ASP A 402 -0.17 -7.71 4.18
C ASP A 402 0.04 -8.88 3.21
N VAL A 403 -1.00 -9.65 2.98
CA VAL A 403 -0.89 -10.97 2.35
C VAL A 403 -2.03 -11.22 1.37
N SER A 404 -1.77 -12.01 0.33
CA SER A 404 -2.83 -12.51 -0.56
C SER A 404 -3.08 -13.98 -0.29
N ILE A 405 -4.36 -14.32 -0.11
CA ILE A 405 -4.81 -15.67 0.23
C ILE A 405 -6.04 -15.98 -0.63
N PRO A 406 -6.24 -17.25 -1.08
CA PRO A 406 -7.49 -17.65 -1.71
C PRO A 406 -8.70 -17.24 -0.84
N LEU A 407 -9.71 -16.62 -1.44
CA LEU A 407 -10.82 -16.00 -0.71
C LEU A 407 -11.52 -16.96 0.27
N ALA A 408 -11.64 -18.24 -0.08
CA ALA A 408 -12.26 -19.23 0.80
C ALA A 408 -11.53 -19.43 2.14
N ASP A 409 -10.21 -19.15 2.17
CA ASP A 409 -9.36 -19.36 3.34
C ASP A 409 -8.96 -18.04 4.03
N LEU A 410 -9.29 -16.89 3.46
CA LEU A 410 -8.70 -15.60 3.79
C LEU A 410 -8.84 -15.24 5.28
N TYR A 411 -10.02 -15.40 5.89
CA TYR A 411 -10.22 -15.07 7.29
C TYR A 411 -9.71 -16.16 8.26
N GLY A 412 -9.52 -17.38 7.78
CA GLY A 412 -8.99 -18.50 8.59
C GLY A 412 -7.62 -18.22 9.20
N LEU A 413 -6.78 -17.41 8.56
CA LEU A 413 -5.51 -16.96 9.15
C LEU A 413 -5.73 -16.12 10.40
N VAL A 414 -6.72 -15.23 10.41
CA VAL A 414 -7.06 -14.39 11.58
C VAL A 414 -7.56 -15.25 12.74
N GLU A 415 -8.42 -16.23 12.44
CA GLU A 415 -8.94 -17.17 13.43
C GLU A 415 -7.83 -18.01 14.06
N ASP A 416 -6.93 -18.58 13.25
CA ASP A 416 -5.82 -19.41 13.72
C ASP A 416 -4.80 -18.59 14.54
N ILE A 417 -4.54 -17.34 14.17
CA ILE A 417 -3.68 -16.45 14.99
C ILE A 417 -4.35 -16.13 16.32
N ASN A 418 -5.64 -15.81 16.35
CA ASN A 418 -6.36 -15.54 17.59
C ASN A 418 -6.37 -16.78 18.51
N ALA A 419 -6.60 -17.99 17.97
CA ALA A 419 -6.51 -19.23 18.72
C ALA A 419 -5.11 -19.41 19.32
N ARG A 420 -4.05 -19.23 18.51
CA ARG A 420 -2.65 -19.37 18.94
C ARG A 420 -2.26 -18.36 20.03
N LEU A 421 -2.68 -17.10 19.93
CA LEU A 421 -2.43 -16.07 20.93
C LEU A 421 -3.19 -16.34 22.25
N LYS A 422 -4.40 -16.88 22.14
CA LYS A 422 -5.23 -17.32 23.28
C LYS A 422 -4.59 -18.49 24.00
N ASP A 423 -4.15 -19.51 23.27
CA ASP A 423 -3.48 -20.71 23.84
C ASP A 423 -2.17 -20.33 24.55
N ALA A 424 -1.44 -19.34 24.03
CA ALA A 424 -0.28 -18.76 24.69
C ALA A 424 -0.63 -17.92 25.93
N GLY A 425 -1.91 -17.60 26.13
CA GLY A 425 -2.40 -16.82 27.28
C GLY A 425 -1.95 -15.36 27.30
N ILE A 426 -1.57 -14.78 26.12
CA ILE A 426 -0.93 -13.46 26.03
C ILE A 426 -1.83 -12.37 25.43
N ALA A 427 -3.04 -12.68 24.97
CA ALA A 427 -3.94 -11.74 24.32
C ALA A 427 -5.21 -11.47 25.11
N SER A 428 -5.58 -10.19 25.24
CA SER A 428 -6.87 -9.74 25.77
C SER A 428 -7.07 -8.25 25.46
N LEU A 429 -8.27 -7.87 25.03
CA LEU A 429 -8.66 -6.47 24.88
C LEU A 429 -8.86 -5.79 26.23
N ASP A 430 -9.40 -6.52 27.23
CA ASP A 430 -9.83 -5.99 28.51
C ASP A 430 -8.78 -6.10 29.62
N ASP A 431 -7.86 -7.07 29.53
CA ASP A 431 -6.81 -7.29 30.52
C ASP A 431 -5.53 -6.56 30.09
N GLU A 432 -5.27 -5.41 30.72
CA GLU A 432 -4.08 -4.59 30.44
C GLU A 432 -2.74 -5.28 30.78
N SER A 433 -2.76 -6.34 31.58
CA SER A 433 -1.55 -7.12 31.88
C SER A 433 -1.06 -7.95 30.69
N LYS A 434 -1.92 -8.20 29.71
CA LYS A 434 -1.58 -8.97 28.50
C LYS A 434 -0.88 -8.10 27.48
N PRO A 435 0.24 -8.56 26.87
CA PRO A 435 1.00 -7.74 25.92
C PRO A 435 0.32 -7.56 24.57
N VAL A 436 -0.59 -8.46 24.18
CA VAL A 436 -1.35 -8.38 22.91
C VAL A 436 -2.78 -7.95 23.20
N LEU A 437 -3.31 -7.01 22.42
CA LEU A 437 -4.73 -6.63 22.47
C LEU A 437 -5.56 -7.67 21.73
N ALA A 438 -5.34 -7.80 20.42
CA ALA A 438 -6.03 -8.74 19.56
C ALA A 438 -5.32 -8.89 18.21
N ALA A 439 -5.60 -9.98 17.51
CA ALA A 439 -5.42 -10.08 16.07
C ALA A 439 -6.73 -9.76 15.39
N LEU A 440 -6.68 -8.99 14.31
CA LEU A 440 -7.82 -8.54 13.55
C LEU A 440 -7.55 -8.57 12.05
N GLY A 441 -8.61 -8.70 11.27
CA GLY A 441 -8.57 -8.79 9.81
C GLY A 441 -9.48 -7.80 9.13
N TYR A 442 -8.94 -7.14 8.11
CA TYR A 442 -9.68 -6.31 7.18
C TYR A 442 -8.97 -6.33 5.82
N GLY A 443 -9.60 -5.86 4.77
CA GLY A 443 -8.92 -5.80 3.48
C GLY A 443 -9.83 -5.83 2.27
N HIS A 444 -9.19 -6.03 1.12
CA HIS A 444 -9.79 -5.97 -0.20
C HIS A 444 -10.24 -7.36 -0.65
N ILE A 445 -11.53 -7.66 -0.51
CA ILE A 445 -12.07 -8.95 -0.99
C ILE A 445 -11.91 -9.07 -2.51
N GLY A 446 -11.97 -7.93 -3.21
CA GLY A 446 -11.92 -7.90 -4.67
C GLY A 446 -10.68 -8.53 -5.29
N ASP A 447 -9.56 -8.52 -4.57
CA ASP A 447 -8.25 -9.00 -5.04
C ASP A 447 -7.58 -10.04 -4.11
N GLY A 448 -8.28 -10.44 -3.04
CA GLY A 448 -7.80 -11.45 -2.10
C GLY A 448 -6.73 -10.94 -1.13
N ASN A 449 -6.65 -9.64 -0.89
CA ASN A 449 -5.71 -9.05 0.03
C ASN A 449 -6.29 -8.98 1.45
N LEU A 450 -5.57 -9.59 2.38
CA LEU A 450 -5.83 -9.52 3.81
C LEU A 450 -4.77 -8.63 4.49
N HIS A 451 -5.22 -7.62 5.22
CA HIS A 451 -4.42 -6.94 6.22
C HIS A 451 -4.67 -7.59 7.59
N LEU A 452 -3.80 -8.54 7.95
CA LEU A 452 -3.78 -9.11 9.29
C LEU A 452 -2.95 -8.19 10.19
N ASN A 453 -3.57 -7.58 11.19
CA ASN A 453 -2.91 -6.73 12.16
C ASN A 453 -2.99 -7.39 13.55
N VAL A 454 -1.84 -7.50 14.22
CA VAL A 454 -1.77 -7.93 15.62
C VAL A 454 -1.42 -6.70 16.46
N SER A 455 -2.43 -6.11 17.09
CA SER A 455 -2.29 -4.93 17.93
C SER A 455 -1.69 -5.31 19.28
N VAL A 456 -0.64 -4.60 19.72
CA VAL A 456 0.13 -4.91 20.92
C VAL A 456 0.33 -3.68 21.79
N ARG A 457 0.43 -3.88 23.09
CA ARG A 457 0.82 -2.81 24.04
C ARG A 457 2.32 -2.53 24.00
N LYS A 458 3.11 -3.53 23.59
CA LYS A 458 4.56 -3.41 23.46
C LYS A 458 5.08 -4.50 22.52
N TYR A 459 6.01 -4.13 21.64
CA TYR A 459 6.74 -5.10 20.84
C TYR A 459 7.61 -5.98 21.72
N SER A 460 7.67 -7.29 21.42
CA SER A 460 8.60 -8.20 22.09
C SER A 460 9.03 -9.35 21.18
N PRO A 461 10.27 -9.87 21.34
CA PRO A 461 10.75 -11.03 20.59
C PRO A 461 9.88 -12.28 20.81
N GLU A 462 9.28 -12.42 21.99
CA GLU A 462 8.41 -13.55 22.31
C GLU A 462 7.15 -13.54 21.44
N ILE A 463 6.52 -12.36 21.26
CA ILE A 463 5.36 -12.22 20.38
C ILE A 463 5.79 -12.50 18.94
N GLU A 464 6.91 -11.93 18.48
CA GLU A 464 7.43 -12.17 17.14
C GLU A 464 7.64 -13.67 16.89
N THR A 465 8.21 -14.41 17.85
CA THR A 465 8.43 -15.86 17.74
C THR A 465 7.12 -16.66 17.67
N ILE A 466 6.03 -16.17 18.26
CA ILE A 466 4.70 -16.80 18.16
C ILE A 466 4.12 -16.58 16.78
N LEU A 467 4.33 -15.39 16.18
CA LEU A 467 3.76 -15.00 14.90
C LEU A 467 4.60 -15.53 13.72
N GLU A 468 5.92 -15.45 13.81
CA GLU A 468 6.84 -15.85 12.74
C GLU A 468 7.69 -17.06 13.16
N PRO A 469 7.85 -18.10 12.32
CA PRO A 469 7.44 -18.15 10.91
C PRO A 469 5.99 -18.63 10.67
N PHE A 470 5.17 -18.84 11.70
CA PHE A 470 3.84 -19.46 11.59
C PHE A 470 2.96 -18.80 10.52
N VAL A 471 2.88 -17.45 10.48
CA VAL A 471 2.08 -16.72 9.48
C VAL A 471 2.52 -17.09 8.07
N TYR A 472 3.82 -17.08 7.81
CA TYR A 472 4.37 -17.39 6.47
C TYR A 472 4.19 -18.86 6.09
N GLU A 473 4.35 -19.78 7.03
CA GLU A 473 4.09 -21.21 6.82
C GLU A 473 2.61 -21.48 6.51
N TRP A 474 1.72 -20.80 7.21
CA TRP A 474 0.29 -20.90 6.99
C TRP A 474 -0.09 -20.44 5.58
N ILE A 475 0.44 -19.28 5.16
CA ILE A 475 0.23 -18.72 3.82
C ILE A 475 0.75 -19.67 2.73
N ALA A 476 1.95 -20.22 2.92
CA ALA A 476 2.54 -21.18 1.98
C ALA A 476 1.68 -22.43 1.82
N LYS A 477 1.10 -22.98 2.89
CA LYS A 477 0.18 -24.13 2.84
C LYS A 477 -1.08 -23.84 2.02
N LYS A 478 -1.47 -22.57 1.91
CA LYS A 478 -2.64 -22.12 1.14
C LYS A 478 -2.27 -21.62 -0.27
N ASN A 479 -1.01 -21.76 -0.70
CA ASN A 479 -0.48 -21.22 -1.95
C ASN A 479 -0.71 -19.68 -2.06
N GLY A 480 -0.64 -18.98 -0.95
CA GLY A 480 -0.79 -17.53 -0.87
C GLY A 480 0.52 -16.77 -1.11
N SER A 481 0.44 -15.45 -1.05
CA SER A 481 1.60 -14.55 -1.12
C SER A 481 1.84 -13.88 0.24
N ILE A 482 3.08 -13.89 0.70
CA ILE A 482 3.51 -13.21 1.93
C ILE A 482 3.52 -11.68 1.80
N SER A 483 3.31 -11.16 0.59
CA SER A 483 3.20 -9.73 0.33
C SER A 483 2.22 -9.49 -0.81
N ALA A 484 1.08 -8.87 -0.50
CA ALA A 484 0.09 -8.47 -1.48
C ALA A 484 0.50 -7.15 -2.17
N GLU A 485 0.81 -6.11 -1.39
CA GLU A 485 1.07 -4.76 -1.86
C GLU A 485 2.42 -4.19 -1.40
N HIS A 486 2.83 -4.47 -0.15
CA HIS A 486 3.93 -3.75 0.51
C HIS A 486 5.33 -4.09 -0.03
N GLY A 487 5.46 -5.18 -0.79
CA GLY A 487 6.75 -5.68 -1.26
C GLY A 487 7.49 -6.49 -0.20
N LEU A 488 8.73 -6.84 -0.50
CA LEU A 488 9.62 -7.62 0.37
C LEU A 488 10.53 -6.73 1.22
N GLY A 489 11.14 -5.73 0.60
CA GLY A 489 12.09 -4.83 1.23
C GLY A 489 13.17 -5.56 2.00
N PHE A 490 13.52 -5.00 3.15
CA PHE A 490 14.41 -5.63 4.12
C PHE A 490 13.69 -6.65 5.00
N GLN A 491 12.43 -6.38 5.33
CA GLN A 491 11.67 -7.18 6.30
C GLN A 491 11.44 -8.61 5.85
N LYS A 492 11.01 -8.80 4.61
CA LYS A 492 10.48 -10.10 4.13
C LYS A 492 11.45 -10.86 3.22
N LYS A 493 12.65 -10.33 2.93
CA LYS A 493 13.58 -10.95 1.98
C LYS A 493 13.92 -12.41 2.30
N ASN A 494 14.07 -12.75 3.59
CA ASN A 494 14.41 -14.10 4.02
C ASN A 494 13.21 -15.07 3.95
N TYR A 495 12.02 -14.56 3.68
CA TYR A 495 10.78 -15.32 3.63
C TYR A 495 10.23 -15.51 2.20
N ILE A 496 10.93 -15.02 1.18
CA ILE A 496 10.51 -15.14 -0.23
C ILE A 496 10.17 -16.59 -0.64
N GLY A 497 10.90 -17.56 -0.07
CA GLY A 497 10.70 -19.00 -0.33
C GLY A 497 9.35 -19.55 0.12
N TYR A 498 8.58 -18.82 0.94
CA TYR A 498 7.21 -19.20 1.31
C TYR A 498 6.18 -18.90 0.21
N SER A 499 6.51 -18.02 -0.74
CA SER A 499 5.62 -17.66 -1.86
C SER A 499 6.20 -18.01 -3.23
N LYS A 500 7.51 -18.17 -3.33
CA LYS A 500 8.24 -18.46 -4.57
C LYS A 500 9.02 -19.76 -4.43
N ASN A 501 8.91 -20.62 -5.44
CA ASN A 501 9.70 -21.86 -5.46
C ASN A 501 11.18 -21.57 -5.73
N GLU A 502 12.04 -22.57 -5.50
CA GLU A 502 13.50 -22.43 -5.64
C GLU A 502 13.93 -21.99 -7.05
N ILE A 503 13.20 -22.42 -8.09
CA ILE A 503 13.51 -22.05 -9.48
C ILE A 503 13.19 -20.57 -9.70
N GLU A 504 12.04 -20.09 -9.22
CA GLU A 504 11.68 -18.67 -9.32
C GLU A 504 12.70 -17.80 -8.59
N VAL A 505 13.07 -18.16 -7.34
CA VAL A 505 14.07 -17.43 -6.56
C VAL A 505 15.43 -17.41 -7.27
N LYS A 506 15.83 -18.53 -7.88
CA LYS A 506 17.05 -18.62 -8.68
C LYS A 506 17.00 -17.66 -9.88
N LEU A 507 15.91 -17.68 -10.65
CA LEU A 507 15.75 -16.80 -11.83
C LEU A 507 15.74 -15.32 -11.43
N ILE A 508 15.09 -14.95 -10.32
CA ILE A 508 15.12 -13.59 -9.79
C ILE A 508 16.56 -13.15 -9.48
N LYS A 509 17.36 -14.01 -8.85
CA LYS A 509 18.79 -13.75 -8.57
C LYS A 509 19.62 -13.62 -9.84
N GLU A 510 19.37 -14.45 -10.85
CA GLU A 510 20.05 -14.38 -12.14
C GLU A 510 19.72 -13.07 -12.87
N ILE A 511 18.46 -12.63 -12.87
CA ILE A 511 18.04 -11.33 -13.42
C ILE A 511 18.74 -10.19 -12.67
N LYS A 512 18.74 -10.21 -11.34
CA LYS A 512 19.45 -9.24 -10.52
C LYS A 512 20.93 -9.19 -10.86
N GLN A 513 21.60 -10.34 -10.91
CA GLN A 513 23.03 -10.44 -11.25
C GLN A 513 23.33 -9.95 -12.66
N HIS A 514 22.41 -10.16 -13.61
CA HIS A 514 22.58 -9.70 -14.99
C HIS A 514 22.53 -8.17 -15.10
N TYR A 515 21.55 -7.53 -14.44
CA TYR A 515 21.36 -6.08 -14.50
C TYR A 515 22.30 -5.31 -13.55
N ASP A 516 22.62 -5.88 -12.40
CA ASP A 516 23.44 -5.26 -11.35
C ASP A 516 24.57 -6.19 -10.89
N PRO A 517 25.57 -6.46 -11.75
CA PRO A 517 26.65 -7.40 -11.44
C PRO A 517 27.52 -6.98 -10.24
N ASN A 518 27.62 -5.69 -9.96
CA ASN A 518 28.31 -5.16 -8.78
C ASN A 518 27.45 -5.15 -7.51
N GLY A 519 26.12 -5.34 -7.65
CA GLY A 519 25.18 -5.40 -6.55
C GLY A 519 24.97 -4.07 -5.83
N ILE A 520 25.19 -2.93 -6.50
CA ILE A 520 25.14 -1.61 -5.88
C ILE A 520 23.70 -1.14 -5.61
N MET A 521 22.71 -1.65 -6.38
CA MET A 521 21.33 -1.19 -6.33
C MET A 521 20.56 -1.81 -5.17
N ASN A 522 20.15 -0.98 -4.23
CA ASN A 522 19.31 -1.33 -3.09
C ASN A 522 19.76 -2.63 -2.38
N PRO A 523 21.06 -2.73 -2.00
CA PRO A 523 21.61 -3.96 -1.45
C PRO A 523 20.93 -4.37 -0.13
N TYR A 524 21.13 -5.64 0.24
CA TYR A 524 20.59 -6.25 1.48
C TYR A 524 19.07 -6.45 1.49
N LYS A 525 18.37 -6.16 0.41
CA LYS A 525 16.91 -6.21 0.32
C LYS A 525 16.47 -7.12 -0.83
N TYR A 526 15.20 -7.50 -0.80
CA TYR A 526 14.50 -8.25 -1.84
C TYR A 526 14.97 -9.71 -1.94
N VAL A 527 16.17 -9.98 -2.44
CA VAL A 527 16.76 -11.34 -2.59
C VAL A 527 18.21 -11.37 -2.13
#